data_088c54c44f4dd16e7b2832d90fe26da9
#
_entry.id   088c54c44f4dd16e7b2832d90fe26da9
#
_cell.length_a   1.000
_cell.length_b   1.000
_cell.length_c   1.000
_cell.angle_alpha   90.00
_cell.angle_beta   90.00
_cell.angle_gamma   90.00
#
_symmetry.space_group_name_H-M   'P 1'
#
loop_
_entity.id
_entity.type
_entity.pdbx_description
1 polymer ?
#
loop_
_entity_poly.entity_id
_entity_poly.type
_entity_poly.pdbx_seq_one_letter_code
_entity_poly.pdbx_strand_id
1 'polypeptide(L)'
;MVQDYRSPLSASTRRIAFLALSLLGAPLAAQQPNIEAHLHGLVLMNAFYTSDAVNNSDVPQFAIPGAGNPRTSTSSGTVRQSRLTLTALVPEFARGALTGELDADFYGGQQPSTGGRTFPLLRIRRAFAELTWRRGALLIGQESPPIAEVSPSSLASIGFPDFAGAGNLWLWLPQIRVSGDLVPAGGVRIGAEVAALAPTSGDPQGVFLTQPDIAERSGRPYVQGRLRARWGAGEAQGEVSFGGHYGWLVDSTGGRVPSRALVASVWTPLGRWAELRAEAFVGQALAGLGGGGIGQNMVLDGVPVHTKGGWAQLNMRPNAAWEVGGGGGIDDPDDDDLAAASRRRNVAVEGHVHWRHAPAVVGVEVRGLWTRYGPAVGDLSAAHVNLAAGFEF
;
A
#
# COMPACT_ATOMS: atom_id res chain seq x y z
N MET A 1 3.68 -10.12 54.28
CA MET A 1 4.07 -8.70 54.39
C MET A 1 4.01 -8.15 52.97
N VAL A 2 2.85 -7.62 52.56
CA VAL A 2 2.58 -7.10 51.23
C VAL A 2 2.66 -5.58 51.37
N GLN A 3 3.60 -4.96 50.62
CA GLN A 3 3.76 -3.51 50.62
C GLN A 3 3.00 -2.92 49.44
N ASP A 4 1.96 -2.15 49.75
CA ASP A 4 1.21 -1.30 48.79
C ASP A 4 2.10 -0.16 48.26
N TYR A 5 2.33 -0.16 46.95
CA TYR A 5 2.88 1.00 46.22
C TYR A 5 1.75 1.78 45.54
N ARG A 6 1.24 2.82 46.21
CA ARG A 6 0.42 3.85 45.57
C ARG A 6 1.32 5.00 45.14
N SER A 7 1.50 5.19 43.82
CA SER A 7 2.06 6.43 43.28
C SER A 7 0.92 7.44 42.98
N PRO A 8 1.09 8.72 43.32
CA PRO A 8 0.06 9.73 43.03
C PRO A 8 0.16 10.18 41.58
N LEU A 9 -0.89 9.93 40.77
CA LEU A 9 -1.07 10.52 39.48
C LEU A 9 -1.34 12.03 39.65
N SER A 10 -0.53 12.86 38.97
CA SER A 10 -0.64 14.30 39.02
C SER A 10 -1.94 14.83 38.39
N ALA A 11 -2.48 15.87 38.95
CA ALA A 11 -3.78 16.46 38.64
C ALA A 11 -3.89 17.17 37.27
N SER A 12 -2.87 17.10 36.43
CA SER A 12 -2.84 17.80 35.12
C SER A 12 -3.47 17.03 33.96
N THR A 13 -3.72 15.72 34.11
CA THR A 13 -4.21 14.88 33.00
C THR A 13 -5.75 14.83 32.89
N ARG A 14 -6.48 15.47 33.83
CA ARG A 14 -7.95 15.42 33.87
C ARG A 14 -8.69 16.52 33.08
N ARG A 15 -8.01 17.47 32.44
CA ARG A 15 -8.67 18.60 31.78
C ARG A 15 -8.83 18.49 30.26
N ILE A 16 -8.27 17.49 29.60
CA ILE A 16 -8.37 17.33 28.12
C ILE A 16 -9.52 16.40 27.70
N ALA A 17 -10.03 15.56 28.58
CA ALA A 17 -11.08 14.58 28.24
C ALA A 17 -12.52 15.14 28.25
N PHE A 18 -12.79 16.38 28.70
CA PHE A 18 -14.15 16.90 28.86
C PHE A 18 -14.64 17.85 27.79
N LEU A 19 -13.82 18.25 26.83
CA LEU A 19 -14.24 19.21 25.77
C LEU A 19 -14.77 18.56 24.48
N ALA A 20 -14.67 17.25 24.33
CA ALA A 20 -15.13 16.52 23.13
C ALA A 20 -16.57 15.99 23.24
N LEU A 21 -17.20 16.03 24.41
CA LEU A 21 -18.50 15.39 24.62
C LEU A 21 -19.71 16.35 24.67
N SER A 22 -19.49 17.65 24.55
CA SER A 22 -20.58 18.64 24.66
C SER A 22 -21.21 19.07 23.32
N LEU A 23 -20.82 18.49 22.20
CA LEU A 23 -21.40 18.77 20.87
C LEU A 23 -22.44 17.73 20.38
N LEU A 24 -22.81 16.75 21.20
CA LEU A 24 -23.76 15.67 20.86
C LEU A 24 -25.13 15.81 21.51
N GLY A 25 -25.53 17.02 21.90
CA GLY A 25 -26.78 17.26 22.63
C GLY A 25 -27.90 17.86 21.78
N ALA A 26 -28.32 17.20 20.68
CA ALA A 26 -29.67 17.37 20.13
C ALA A 26 -30.26 15.97 19.91
N PRO A 27 -31.51 15.68 20.38
CA PRO A 27 -32.18 14.45 19.98
C PRO A 27 -32.51 14.55 18.50
N LEU A 28 -31.65 14.00 17.65
CA LEU A 28 -32.00 13.64 16.29
C LEU A 28 -33.07 12.56 16.39
N ALA A 29 -34.32 12.89 16.11
CA ALA A 29 -35.33 11.90 15.76
C ALA A 29 -34.68 11.00 14.69
N ALA A 30 -34.40 9.75 15.03
CA ALA A 30 -33.70 8.81 14.18
C ALA A 30 -34.62 8.45 13.00
N GLN A 31 -34.62 9.27 11.95
CA GLN A 31 -34.92 8.77 10.61
C GLN A 31 -33.82 7.76 10.34
N GLN A 32 -34.19 6.50 10.11
CA GLN A 32 -33.23 5.50 9.67
C GLN A 32 -32.58 6.05 8.38
N PRO A 33 -31.26 6.25 8.36
CA PRO A 33 -30.62 6.76 7.17
C PRO A 33 -30.89 5.80 6.01
N ASN A 34 -31.20 6.33 4.84
CA ASN A 34 -31.24 5.53 3.61
C ASN A 34 -29.82 5.07 3.31
N ILE A 35 -29.52 3.80 3.60
CA ILE A 35 -28.19 3.21 3.37
C ILE A 35 -28.28 2.37 2.10
N GLU A 36 -27.50 2.74 1.10
CA GLU A 36 -27.27 1.96 -0.11
C GLU A 36 -26.00 1.13 0.08
N ALA A 37 -26.13 -0.21 0.02
CA ALA A 37 -25.00 -1.11 0.21
C ALA A 37 -24.77 -1.96 -1.05
N HIS A 38 -23.52 -2.04 -1.48
CA HIS A 38 -23.09 -2.80 -2.65
C HIS A 38 -21.95 -3.74 -2.27
N LEU A 39 -22.10 -5.01 -2.61
CA LEU A 39 -21.04 -6.01 -2.48
C LEU A 39 -20.47 -6.29 -3.88
N HIS A 40 -19.18 -6.15 -4.02
CA HIS A 40 -18.40 -6.52 -5.20
C HIS A 40 -17.36 -7.56 -4.83
N GLY A 41 -17.01 -8.39 -5.76
CA GLY A 41 -15.98 -9.39 -5.49
C GLY A 41 -15.28 -9.88 -6.76
N LEU A 42 -14.09 -10.40 -6.52
CA LEU A 42 -13.30 -11.13 -7.50
C LEU A 42 -12.90 -12.47 -6.88
N VAL A 43 -13.41 -13.57 -7.39
CA VAL A 43 -12.91 -14.91 -7.07
C VAL A 43 -11.88 -15.28 -8.12
N LEU A 44 -10.63 -15.47 -7.70
CA LEU A 44 -9.52 -15.65 -8.62
C LEU A 44 -8.65 -16.85 -8.21
N MET A 45 -8.38 -17.71 -9.18
CA MET A 45 -7.36 -18.76 -9.11
C MET A 45 -6.15 -18.31 -9.92
N ASN A 46 -4.99 -18.35 -9.31
CA ASN A 46 -3.70 -18.12 -9.95
C ASN A 46 -2.90 -19.45 -9.96
N ALA A 47 -2.42 -19.85 -11.12
CA ALA A 47 -1.41 -20.88 -11.28
C ALA A 47 -0.09 -20.22 -11.70
N PHE A 48 1.01 -20.52 -11.02
CA PHE A 48 2.26 -19.84 -11.25
C PHE A 48 3.48 -20.76 -11.30
N TYR A 49 4.50 -20.28 -11.98
CA TYR A 49 5.87 -20.81 -11.98
C TYR A 49 6.86 -19.69 -11.68
N THR A 50 7.81 -19.97 -10.79
CA THR A 50 8.93 -19.08 -10.46
C THR A 50 10.23 -19.85 -10.63
N SER A 51 11.17 -19.29 -11.40
CA SER A 51 12.40 -20.01 -11.83
C SER A 51 13.41 -20.21 -10.69
N ASP A 52 13.42 -19.29 -9.71
CA ASP A 52 14.42 -19.23 -8.65
C ASP A 52 13.82 -18.82 -7.31
N ALA A 53 14.65 -18.83 -6.25
CA ALA A 53 14.25 -18.43 -4.92
C ALA A 53 13.85 -16.93 -4.86
N VAL A 54 12.68 -16.68 -4.32
CA VAL A 54 12.12 -15.33 -4.15
C VAL A 54 11.53 -15.19 -2.76
N ASN A 55 11.35 -13.94 -2.31
CA ASN A 55 10.80 -13.64 -0.99
C ASN A 55 9.35 -14.10 -0.82
N ASN A 56 8.57 -14.19 -1.90
CA ASN A 56 7.19 -14.65 -1.91
C ASN A 56 6.91 -15.36 -3.25
N SER A 57 6.63 -16.65 -3.23
CA SER A 57 6.58 -17.47 -4.45
C SER A 57 5.39 -17.17 -5.36
N ASP A 58 4.26 -16.73 -4.83
CA ASP A 58 3.04 -16.42 -5.61
C ASP A 58 2.93 -14.94 -6.01
N VAL A 59 3.66 -14.03 -5.33
CA VAL A 59 3.79 -12.61 -5.68
C VAL A 59 5.24 -12.18 -5.40
N PRO A 60 6.18 -12.58 -6.24
CA PRO A 60 7.59 -12.29 -5.99
C PRO A 60 7.89 -10.79 -6.15
N GLN A 61 8.62 -10.24 -5.18
CA GLN A 61 9.02 -8.84 -5.16
C GLN A 61 10.51 -8.68 -5.44
N PHE A 62 11.34 -9.61 -4.94
CA PHE A 62 12.78 -9.66 -5.18
C PHE A 62 13.32 -11.10 -5.04
N ALA A 63 14.43 -11.36 -5.73
CA ALA A 63 15.13 -12.63 -5.62
C ALA A 63 15.91 -12.72 -4.30
N ILE A 64 16.00 -13.93 -3.72
CA ILE A 64 16.72 -14.20 -2.47
C ILE A 64 17.71 -15.36 -2.65
N PRO A 65 18.72 -15.48 -1.77
CA PRO A 65 19.59 -16.65 -1.76
C PRO A 65 18.80 -17.94 -1.56
N GLY A 66 19.12 -18.99 -2.30
CA GLY A 66 18.42 -20.28 -2.30
C GLY A 66 18.66 -21.16 -1.06
N ALA A 67 19.25 -20.66 0.00
CA ALA A 67 19.49 -21.36 1.28
C ALA A 67 20.13 -22.76 1.14
N GLY A 68 20.98 -22.96 0.12
CA GLY A 68 21.65 -24.25 -0.14
C GLY A 68 20.73 -25.32 -0.79
N ASN A 69 19.49 -24.99 -1.14
CA ASN A 69 18.61 -25.91 -1.84
C ASN A 69 19.04 -26.03 -3.32
N PRO A 70 19.28 -27.24 -3.84
CA PRO A 70 19.69 -27.44 -5.22
C PRO A 70 18.56 -27.19 -6.25
N ARG A 71 17.32 -27.09 -5.78
CA ARG A 71 16.14 -26.73 -6.60
C ARG A 71 15.42 -25.55 -5.96
N THR A 72 15.51 -24.41 -6.59
CA THR A 72 14.92 -23.14 -6.13
C THR A 72 13.66 -22.75 -6.87
N SER A 73 13.38 -23.42 -8.02
CA SER A 73 12.16 -23.20 -8.79
C SER A 73 10.90 -23.69 -8.06
N THR A 74 9.80 -22.99 -8.25
CA THR A 74 8.51 -23.30 -7.62
C THR A 74 7.41 -23.29 -8.67
N SER A 75 6.55 -24.32 -8.66
CA SER A 75 5.26 -24.34 -9.37
C SER A 75 4.15 -24.58 -8.38
N SER A 76 3.11 -23.75 -8.38
CA SER A 76 1.98 -23.90 -7.45
C SER A 76 0.75 -23.12 -7.94
N GLY A 77 -0.28 -23.09 -7.13
CA GLY A 77 -1.47 -22.28 -7.35
C GLY A 77 -2.01 -21.71 -6.06
N THR A 78 -2.74 -20.61 -6.18
CA THR A 78 -3.31 -19.90 -5.03
C THR A 78 -4.66 -19.26 -5.37
N VAL A 79 -5.51 -19.10 -4.37
CA VAL A 79 -6.74 -18.31 -4.44
C VAL A 79 -6.64 -17.03 -3.60
N ARG A 80 -5.47 -16.74 -3.03
CA ARG A 80 -5.26 -15.60 -2.11
C ARG A 80 -5.46 -14.23 -2.77
N GLN A 81 -5.39 -14.17 -4.10
CA GLN A 81 -5.66 -12.95 -4.90
C GLN A 81 -7.16 -12.61 -4.99
N SER A 82 -8.05 -13.51 -4.54
CA SER A 82 -9.48 -13.20 -4.46
C SER A 82 -9.72 -12.01 -3.53
N ARG A 83 -10.73 -11.19 -3.85
CA ARG A 83 -11.00 -9.92 -3.19
C ARG A 83 -12.50 -9.72 -2.96
N LEU A 84 -12.86 -9.13 -1.84
CA LEU A 84 -14.22 -8.74 -1.49
C LEU A 84 -14.23 -7.27 -1.09
N THR A 85 -15.18 -6.51 -1.63
CA THR A 85 -15.35 -5.08 -1.31
C THR A 85 -16.82 -4.83 -0.99
N LEU A 86 -17.11 -4.37 0.21
CA LEU A 86 -18.40 -3.87 0.64
C LEU A 86 -18.35 -2.35 0.71
N THR A 87 -19.22 -1.68 -0.05
CA THR A 87 -19.38 -0.22 0.00
C THR A 87 -20.75 0.11 0.55
N ALA A 88 -20.85 1.07 1.44
CA ALA A 88 -22.09 1.60 1.98
C ALA A 88 -22.12 3.12 1.76
N LEU A 89 -23.23 3.62 1.21
CA LEU A 89 -23.45 5.04 0.94
C LEU A 89 -24.66 5.56 1.71
N VAL A 90 -24.48 6.65 2.42
CA VAL A 90 -25.53 7.49 2.98
C VAL A 90 -25.51 8.83 2.25
N PRO A 91 -26.42 9.06 1.27
CA PRO A 91 -26.36 10.21 0.38
C PRO A 91 -26.48 11.56 1.09
N GLU A 92 -27.20 11.59 2.22
CA GLU A 92 -27.46 12.81 3.00
C GLU A 92 -27.04 12.62 4.46
N PHE A 93 -25.83 13.02 4.79
CA PHE A 93 -25.30 13.02 6.16
C PHE A 93 -24.49 14.28 6.42
N ALA A 94 -24.78 15.00 7.51
CA ALA A 94 -24.03 16.17 7.96
C ALA A 94 -23.75 17.21 6.83
N ARG A 95 -24.73 17.47 5.97
CA ARG A 95 -24.67 18.37 4.78
C ARG A 95 -23.70 17.87 3.69
N GLY A 96 -23.41 16.60 3.65
CA GLY A 96 -22.58 15.90 2.68
C GLY A 96 -23.07 14.50 2.43
N ALA A 97 -22.24 13.66 1.82
CA ALA A 97 -22.46 12.22 1.66
C ALA A 97 -21.44 11.45 2.50
N LEU A 98 -21.88 10.41 3.21
CA LEU A 98 -21.02 9.52 3.95
C LEU A 98 -20.86 8.22 3.18
N THR A 99 -19.61 7.85 2.86
CA THR A 99 -19.25 6.57 2.26
C THR A 99 -18.47 5.74 3.26
N GLY A 100 -18.85 4.48 3.43
CA GLY A 100 -18.06 3.48 4.14
C GLY A 100 -17.56 2.44 3.16
N GLU A 101 -16.34 1.95 3.33
CA GLU A 101 -15.79 0.85 2.55
C GLU A 101 -15.06 -0.15 3.43
N LEU A 102 -15.28 -1.43 3.16
CA LEU A 102 -14.52 -2.54 3.69
C LEU A 102 -14.02 -3.38 2.52
N ASP A 103 -12.71 -3.43 2.35
CA ASP A 103 -12.03 -4.16 1.28
C ASP A 103 -11.08 -5.19 1.90
N ALA A 104 -11.18 -6.45 1.45
CA ALA A 104 -10.41 -7.55 1.99
C ALA A 104 -9.94 -8.51 0.91
N ASP A 105 -8.76 -9.10 1.12
CA ASP A 105 -8.19 -10.21 0.36
C ASP A 105 -7.89 -11.41 1.26
N PHE A 106 -7.22 -12.43 0.73
CA PHE A 106 -6.89 -13.64 1.48
C PHE A 106 -5.39 -13.79 1.73
N TYR A 107 -4.67 -12.70 1.84
CA TYR A 107 -3.25 -12.63 2.22
C TYR A 107 -3.02 -12.51 3.74
N GLY A 108 -4.04 -12.63 4.57
CA GLY A 108 -3.89 -12.77 6.02
C GLY A 108 -3.13 -14.04 6.38
N GLY A 109 -2.57 -14.05 7.58
CA GLY A 109 -1.80 -15.17 8.10
C GLY A 109 -0.29 -15.03 7.92
N GLN A 110 0.43 -15.76 8.76
CA GLN A 110 1.88 -15.77 8.76
C GLN A 110 2.43 -16.59 7.58
N GLN A 111 3.54 -16.13 7.02
CA GLN A 111 4.39 -16.96 6.19
C GLN A 111 5.00 -18.05 7.07
N PRO A 112 5.01 -19.32 6.63
CA PRO A 112 5.66 -20.38 7.38
C PRO A 112 7.17 -20.12 7.47
N SER A 113 7.75 -20.30 8.64
CA SER A 113 9.18 -20.03 8.89
C SER A 113 10.13 -20.98 8.18
N THR A 114 9.66 -22.18 7.81
CA THR A 114 10.47 -23.27 7.24
C THR A 114 10.02 -23.73 5.85
N GLY A 115 9.23 -22.90 5.17
CA GLY A 115 8.60 -23.26 3.91
C GLY A 115 7.26 -23.96 4.12
N GLY A 116 6.59 -24.22 3.01
CA GLY A 116 5.27 -24.82 3.00
C GLY A 116 4.19 -23.83 2.57
N ARG A 117 3.00 -24.37 2.37
CA ARG A 117 1.88 -23.62 1.82
C ARG A 117 1.16 -22.83 2.90
N THR A 118 0.96 -21.55 2.68
CA THR A 118 0.10 -20.70 3.53
C THR A 118 -1.36 -20.93 3.17
N PHE A 119 -2.21 -21.23 4.16
CA PHE A 119 -3.65 -21.25 3.94
C PHE A 119 -4.17 -19.82 3.71
N PRO A 120 -5.14 -19.64 2.79
CA PRO A 120 -5.81 -18.35 2.61
C PRO A 120 -6.52 -17.91 3.90
N LEU A 121 -6.15 -16.77 4.45
CA LEU A 121 -6.82 -16.12 5.57
C LEU A 121 -7.22 -14.70 5.18
N LEU A 122 -8.38 -14.27 5.64
CA LEU A 122 -8.90 -12.94 5.35
C LEU A 122 -7.98 -11.87 5.93
N ARG A 123 -7.64 -10.86 5.10
CA ARG A 123 -6.91 -9.67 5.49
C ARG A 123 -7.67 -8.43 5.07
N ILE A 124 -7.91 -7.53 6.01
CA ILE A 124 -8.45 -6.20 5.70
C ILE A 124 -7.35 -5.36 5.06
N ARG A 125 -7.63 -4.88 3.86
CA ARG A 125 -6.77 -3.95 3.11
C ARG A 125 -7.17 -2.53 3.41
N ARG A 126 -8.45 -2.20 3.15
CA ARG A 126 -9.03 -0.89 3.40
C ARG A 126 -10.27 -1.04 4.26
N ALA A 127 -10.44 -0.16 5.20
CA ALA A 127 -11.62 -0.07 6.05
C ALA A 127 -11.74 1.36 6.54
N PHE A 128 -12.60 2.15 5.92
CA PHE A 128 -12.72 3.56 6.23
C PHE A 128 -14.14 4.08 6.12
N ALA A 129 -14.37 5.24 6.71
CA ALA A 129 -15.53 6.10 6.49
C ALA A 129 -15.03 7.46 5.96
N GLU A 130 -15.65 7.95 4.89
CA GLU A 130 -15.35 9.24 4.29
C GLU A 130 -16.61 10.10 4.22
N LEU A 131 -16.57 11.25 4.83
CA LEU A 131 -17.60 12.28 4.74
C LEU A 131 -17.17 13.33 3.72
N THR A 132 -17.89 13.38 2.60
CA THR A 132 -17.59 14.27 1.47
C THR A 132 -18.57 15.44 1.42
N TRP A 133 -18.05 16.66 1.36
CA TRP A 133 -18.77 17.90 1.10
C TRP A 133 -18.44 18.44 -0.30
N ARG A 134 -19.11 19.49 -0.69
CA ARG A 134 -18.93 20.12 -2.01
C ARG A 134 -17.47 20.48 -2.37
N ARG A 135 -16.62 20.79 -1.40
CA ARG A 135 -15.24 21.24 -1.62
C ARG A 135 -14.19 20.53 -0.77
N GLY A 136 -14.54 19.49 -0.08
CA GLY A 136 -13.59 18.77 0.76
C GLY A 136 -14.16 17.47 1.30
N ALA A 137 -13.30 16.67 1.92
CA ALA A 137 -13.68 15.43 2.56
C ALA A 137 -12.87 15.22 3.85
N LEU A 138 -13.45 14.45 4.76
CA LEU A 138 -12.80 13.90 5.94
C LEU A 138 -12.88 12.39 5.87
N LEU A 139 -11.74 11.72 5.84
CA LEU A 139 -11.61 10.28 5.90
C LEU A 139 -11.04 9.85 7.24
N ILE A 140 -11.64 8.80 7.82
CA ILE A 140 -11.16 8.15 9.04
C ILE A 140 -11.17 6.65 8.81
N GLY A 141 -10.04 5.97 9.01
CA GLY A 141 -9.89 4.54 8.84
C GLY A 141 -8.60 4.17 8.13
N GLN A 142 -8.54 2.93 7.63
CA GLN A 142 -7.39 2.40 6.91
C GLN A 142 -7.58 2.54 5.40
N GLU A 143 -6.66 3.23 4.74
CA GLU A 143 -6.66 3.50 3.30
C GLU A 143 -5.21 3.69 2.79
N SER A 144 -5.03 3.74 1.47
CA SER A 144 -3.75 4.13 0.86
C SER A 144 -3.29 5.48 1.39
N PRO A 145 -2.01 5.65 1.68
CA PRO A 145 -1.48 6.93 2.12
C PRO A 145 -1.64 7.99 1.02
N PRO A 146 -1.82 9.28 1.34
CA PRO A 146 -1.99 10.33 0.33
C PRO A 146 -0.92 10.34 -0.76
N ILE A 147 0.32 10.01 -0.41
CA ILE A 147 1.46 10.05 -1.35
C ILE A 147 1.57 8.81 -2.25
N ALA A 148 0.77 7.74 -2.02
CA ALA A 148 0.90 6.43 -2.68
C ALA A 148 -0.49 5.86 -3.06
N GLU A 149 -1.30 6.65 -3.77
CA GLU A 149 -2.64 6.24 -4.21
C GLU A 149 -2.66 5.54 -5.57
N VAL A 150 -1.64 5.74 -6.39
CA VAL A 150 -1.57 5.12 -7.71
C VAL A 150 -1.05 3.70 -7.60
N SER A 151 -1.76 2.75 -8.21
CA SER A 151 -1.35 1.34 -8.23
C SER A 151 -1.30 0.80 -9.65
N PRO A 152 -0.38 -0.11 -9.97
CA PRO A 152 -0.34 -0.81 -11.25
C PRO A 152 -1.55 -1.75 -11.41
N SER A 153 -1.89 -2.07 -12.68
CA SER A 153 -2.91 -3.08 -13.03
C SER A 153 -2.27 -4.45 -13.04
N SER A 154 -2.88 -5.44 -12.38
CA SER A 154 -2.40 -6.83 -12.35
C SER A 154 -3.50 -7.77 -11.86
N LEU A 155 -3.51 -9.00 -12.35
CA LEU A 155 -4.28 -10.13 -11.82
C LEU A 155 -3.38 -11.11 -11.02
N ALA A 156 -2.07 -10.97 -11.13
CA ALA A 156 -1.09 -11.76 -10.39
C ALA A 156 -0.65 -11.09 -9.08
N SER A 157 -0.95 -9.82 -8.88
CA SER A 157 -0.44 -8.99 -7.79
C SER A 157 -1.51 -8.11 -7.15
N ILE A 158 -2.67 -8.70 -6.82
CA ILE A 158 -3.77 -7.99 -6.16
C ILE A 158 -3.44 -7.74 -4.68
N GLY A 159 -2.85 -8.72 -4.00
CA GLY A 159 -2.55 -8.65 -2.57
C GLY A 159 -1.30 -7.85 -2.23
N PHE A 160 -0.29 -7.89 -3.08
CA PHE A 160 0.90 -7.05 -3.04
C PHE A 160 1.08 -6.47 -4.43
N PRO A 161 0.90 -5.17 -4.65
CA PRO A 161 0.90 -4.60 -5.99
C PRO A 161 2.25 -4.83 -6.70
N ASP A 162 2.22 -4.82 -8.02
CA ASP A 162 3.44 -4.90 -8.81
C ASP A 162 4.43 -3.81 -8.42
N PHE A 163 5.71 -4.12 -8.61
CA PHE A 163 6.82 -3.24 -8.25
C PHE A 163 6.96 -2.96 -6.76
N ALA A 164 6.18 -3.60 -5.87
CA ALA A 164 6.47 -3.58 -4.44
C ALA A 164 7.92 -4.08 -4.22
N GLY A 165 8.75 -3.32 -3.50
CA GLY A 165 10.20 -3.55 -3.42
C GLY A 165 11.00 -3.21 -4.67
N ALA A 166 10.37 -2.66 -5.72
CA ALA A 166 11.00 -2.14 -6.94
C ALA A 166 10.41 -0.77 -7.31
N GLY A 167 10.27 0.13 -6.32
CA GLY A 167 9.90 1.52 -6.55
C GLY A 167 8.43 1.87 -6.34
N ASN A 168 7.60 0.96 -5.85
CA ASN A 168 6.20 1.20 -5.52
C ASN A 168 6.01 1.29 -4.01
N LEU A 169 5.50 2.44 -3.52
CA LEU A 169 5.01 2.63 -2.16
C LEU A 169 3.51 2.34 -2.15
N TRP A 170 3.01 1.48 -1.24
CA TRP A 170 1.65 0.95 -1.43
C TRP A 170 0.88 0.55 -0.16
N LEU A 171 1.51 0.51 1.01
CA LEU A 171 0.90 -0.08 2.21
C LEU A 171 -0.29 0.77 2.69
N TRP A 172 -1.41 0.10 2.99
CA TRP A 172 -2.59 0.74 3.59
C TRP A 172 -2.34 0.99 5.07
N LEU A 173 -2.61 2.24 5.51
CA LEU A 173 -2.37 2.66 6.89
C LEU A 173 -3.62 3.26 7.51
N PRO A 174 -3.92 2.96 8.79
CA PRO A 174 -4.92 3.69 9.55
C PRO A 174 -4.57 5.18 9.58
N GLN A 175 -5.56 6.04 9.29
CA GLN A 175 -5.32 7.48 9.12
C GLN A 175 -6.56 8.32 9.40
N ILE A 176 -6.30 9.58 9.69
CA ILE A 176 -7.28 10.66 9.59
C ILE A 176 -6.76 11.60 8.51
N ARG A 177 -7.55 11.79 7.45
CA ARG A 177 -7.18 12.60 6.28
C ARG A 177 -8.23 13.66 6.02
N VAL A 178 -7.78 14.90 5.79
CA VAL A 178 -8.59 16.00 5.29
C VAL A 178 -8.13 16.33 3.88
N SER A 179 -9.07 16.43 2.97
CA SER A 179 -8.82 16.82 1.58
C SER A 179 -9.72 17.99 1.17
N GLY A 180 -9.28 18.76 0.18
CA GLY A 180 -10.09 19.84 -0.35
C GLY A 180 -9.63 20.36 -1.70
N ASP A 181 -10.59 20.85 -2.51
CA ASP A 181 -10.31 21.54 -3.75
C ASP A 181 -10.01 23.02 -3.46
N LEU A 182 -8.81 23.48 -3.85
CA LEU A 182 -8.32 24.82 -3.60
C LEU A 182 -8.86 25.81 -4.65
N VAL A 183 -8.73 25.51 -5.93
CA VAL A 183 -9.14 26.36 -7.04
C VAL A 183 -9.53 25.54 -8.27
N PRO A 184 -10.65 25.86 -8.96
CA PRO A 184 -10.87 25.45 -10.34
C PRO A 184 -10.15 26.42 -11.28
N ALA A 185 -9.20 25.95 -12.07
CA ALA A 185 -8.49 26.75 -13.05
C ALA A 185 -8.68 26.14 -14.46
N GLY A 186 -9.60 26.70 -15.25
CA GLY A 186 -9.69 26.39 -16.68
C GLY A 186 -9.85 24.92 -17.05
N GLY A 187 -10.70 24.17 -16.34
CA GLY A 187 -10.88 22.72 -16.59
C GLY A 187 -9.95 21.80 -15.77
N VAL A 188 -9.03 22.39 -15.01
CA VAL A 188 -8.17 21.68 -14.04
C VAL A 188 -8.64 21.99 -12.62
N ARG A 189 -8.76 20.98 -11.79
CA ARG A 189 -9.04 21.10 -10.34
C ARG A 189 -7.76 20.88 -9.56
N ILE A 190 -7.34 21.86 -8.80
CA ILE A 190 -6.19 21.77 -7.89
C ILE A 190 -6.72 21.48 -6.50
N GLY A 191 -6.24 20.42 -5.88
CA GLY A 191 -6.61 20.01 -4.53
C GLY A 191 -5.40 19.78 -3.65
N ALA A 192 -5.64 19.76 -2.34
CA ALA A 192 -4.65 19.43 -1.33
C ALA A 192 -5.20 18.40 -0.35
N GLU A 193 -4.31 17.61 0.22
CA GLU A 193 -4.60 16.62 1.24
C GLU A 193 -3.56 16.69 2.35
N VAL A 194 -4.00 16.46 3.58
CA VAL A 194 -3.14 16.32 4.75
C VAL A 194 -3.67 15.15 5.58
N ALA A 195 -2.77 14.27 6.01
CA ALA A 195 -3.13 13.12 6.84
C ALA A 195 -2.17 12.92 8.01
N ALA A 196 -2.74 12.46 9.12
CA ALA A 196 -2.00 11.83 10.21
C ALA A 196 -2.25 10.33 10.13
N LEU A 197 -1.19 9.50 10.09
CA LEU A 197 -1.27 8.07 9.89
C LEU A 197 -0.64 7.32 11.07
N ALA A 198 -1.17 6.14 11.37
CA ALA A 198 -0.55 5.23 12.31
C ALA A 198 0.85 4.83 11.80
N PRO A 199 1.89 4.94 12.62
CA PRO A 199 3.24 4.61 12.21
C PRO A 199 3.43 3.08 12.13
N THR A 200 4.26 2.62 11.21
CA THR A 200 4.74 1.23 11.16
C THR A 200 6.11 1.18 10.49
N SER A 201 6.94 0.26 10.92
CA SER A 201 8.22 -0.02 10.27
C SER A 201 8.08 -0.94 9.06
N GLY A 202 6.88 -1.51 8.83
CA GLY A 202 6.65 -2.52 7.80
C GLY A 202 7.11 -3.93 8.20
N ASP A 203 7.64 -4.11 9.40
CA ASP A 203 8.07 -5.41 9.89
C ASP A 203 6.85 -6.32 10.14
N PRO A 204 6.91 -7.60 9.76
CA PRO A 204 5.81 -8.53 10.01
C PRO A 204 5.62 -8.74 11.51
N GLN A 205 4.36 -8.67 11.96
CA GLN A 205 3.97 -8.87 13.35
C GLN A 205 3.69 -10.34 13.66
N GLY A 206 3.95 -10.76 14.90
CA GLY A 206 3.54 -12.06 15.41
C GLY A 206 2.02 -12.16 15.60
N VAL A 207 1.46 -13.37 15.50
CA VAL A 207 0.00 -13.57 15.55
C VAL A 207 -0.60 -13.37 16.96
N PHE A 208 0.14 -13.71 18.01
CA PHE A 208 -0.41 -13.72 19.38
C PHE A 208 0.28 -12.76 20.35
N LEU A 209 1.51 -12.38 20.08
CA LEU A 209 2.27 -11.44 20.90
C LEU A 209 2.82 -10.36 19.98
N THR A 210 2.07 -9.28 19.85
CA THR A 210 2.53 -8.11 19.14
C THR A 210 3.35 -7.25 20.10
N GLN A 211 4.60 -7.00 19.73
CA GLN A 211 5.40 -5.97 20.36
C GLN A 211 5.35 -4.73 19.47
N PRO A 212 5.34 -3.52 20.05
CA PRO A 212 5.44 -2.31 19.24
C PRO A 212 6.71 -2.36 18.36
N ASP A 213 6.54 -2.07 17.07
CA ASP A 213 7.66 -1.98 16.16
C ASP A 213 8.49 -0.70 16.38
N ILE A 214 9.58 -0.55 15.65
CA ILE A 214 10.48 0.59 15.82
C ILE A 214 9.84 1.94 15.45
N ALA A 215 8.80 1.97 14.63
CA ALA A 215 8.04 3.17 14.32
C ALA A 215 6.99 3.47 15.41
N GLU A 216 6.23 2.46 15.85
CA GLU A 216 5.25 2.57 16.92
C GLU A 216 5.90 3.04 18.24
N ARG A 217 7.10 2.54 18.56
CA ARG A 217 7.88 2.98 19.74
C ARG A 217 8.27 4.46 19.71
N SER A 218 8.20 5.12 18.53
CA SER A 218 8.41 6.57 18.44
C SER A 218 7.36 7.37 19.22
N GLY A 219 6.17 6.81 19.41
CA GLY A 219 5.01 7.45 20.03
C GLY A 219 4.46 8.63 19.23
N ARG A 220 4.74 8.69 17.91
CA ARG A 220 4.36 9.80 17.04
C ARG A 220 3.69 9.30 15.77
N PRO A 221 2.61 9.94 15.29
CA PRO A 221 2.02 9.60 14.01
C PRO A 221 2.97 9.94 12.87
N TYR A 222 2.82 9.27 11.75
CA TYR A 222 3.31 9.76 10.47
C TYR A 222 2.45 10.93 9.99
N VAL A 223 3.06 11.90 9.30
CA VAL A 223 2.36 13.03 8.71
C VAL A 223 2.66 13.05 7.21
N GLN A 224 1.61 13.20 6.42
CA GLN A 224 1.73 13.32 4.96
C GLN A 224 0.91 14.49 4.46
N GLY A 225 1.43 15.12 3.39
CA GLY A 225 0.73 16.14 2.64
C GLY A 225 0.90 15.93 1.16
N ARG A 226 -0.14 16.23 0.36
CA ARG A 226 -0.13 16.09 -1.10
C ARG A 226 -0.86 17.26 -1.76
N LEU A 227 -0.30 17.74 -2.85
CA LEU A 227 -0.98 18.57 -3.84
C LEU A 227 -1.28 17.74 -5.07
N ARG A 228 -2.45 17.95 -5.65
CA ARG A 228 -2.88 17.22 -6.87
C ARG A 228 -3.53 18.18 -7.86
N ALA A 229 -3.35 17.90 -9.13
CA ALA A 229 -4.05 18.53 -10.24
C ALA A 229 -4.80 17.46 -11.04
N ARG A 230 -6.12 17.60 -11.15
CA ARG A 230 -7.02 16.70 -11.86
C ARG A 230 -7.62 17.40 -13.06
N TRP A 231 -7.71 16.71 -14.18
CA TRP A 231 -8.38 17.19 -15.39
C TRP A 231 -9.27 16.10 -15.97
N GLY A 232 -10.15 16.48 -16.90
CA GLY A 232 -11.10 15.57 -17.52
C GLY A 232 -12.21 15.08 -16.56
N ALA A 233 -12.96 14.09 -17.00
CA ALA A 233 -14.01 13.44 -16.22
C ALA A 233 -14.25 12.01 -16.71
N GLY A 234 -14.76 11.12 -15.83
CA GLY A 234 -14.98 9.72 -16.15
C GLY A 234 -13.69 9.01 -16.60
N GLU A 235 -13.75 8.25 -17.66
CA GLU A 235 -12.60 7.52 -18.21
C GLU A 235 -11.50 8.43 -18.79
N ALA A 236 -11.81 9.69 -19.07
CA ALA A 236 -10.87 10.69 -19.53
C ALA A 236 -10.23 11.50 -18.39
N GLN A 237 -10.49 11.11 -17.14
CA GLN A 237 -9.90 11.79 -15.99
C GLN A 237 -8.42 11.42 -15.86
N GLY A 238 -7.57 12.43 -15.64
CA GLY A 238 -6.16 12.27 -15.28
C GLY A 238 -5.83 13.04 -14.00
N GLU A 239 -4.76 12.63 -13.35
CA GLU A 239 -4.21 13.27 -12.16
C GLU A 239 -2.69 13.27 -12.21
N VAL A 240 -2.09 14.36 -11.78
CA VAL A 240 -0.70 14.44 -11.36
C VAL A 240 -0.66 14.93 -9.92
N SER A 241 0.23 14.34 -9.12
CA SER A 241 0.38 14.76 -7.74
C SER A 241 1.84 14.85 -7.31
N PHE A 242 2.06 15.66 -6.26
CA PHE A 242 3.33 15.79 -5.57
C PHE A 242 3.06 15.87 -4.08
N GLY A 243 3.77 15.05 -3.30
CA GLY A 243 3.55 14.96 -1.86
C GLY A 243 4.82 14.71 -1.08
N GLY A 244 4.68 14.82 0.24
CA GLY A 244 5.74 14.56 1.20
C GLY A 244 5.27 13.72 2.37
N HIS A 245 6.19 12.97 2.94
CA HIS A 245 6.03 12.15 4.13
C HIS A 245 7.05 12.55 5.18
N TYR A 246 6.64 12.54 6.44
CA TYR A 246 7.50 12.68 7.59
C TYR A 246 7.06 11.78 8.74
N GLY A 247 8.01 11.04 9.32
CA GLY A 247 7.78 10.13 10.42
C GLY A 247 9.06 9.88 11.23
N TRP A 248 8.98 8.97 12.20
CA TRP A 248 10.10 8.63 13.08
C TRP A 248 10.13 7.14 13.35
N LEU A 249 11.35 6.63 13.42
CA LEU A 249 11.71 5.30 13.92
C LEU A 249 12.55 5.48 15.18
N VAL A 250 12.75 4.41 15.92
CA VAL A 250 13.59 4.39 17.13
C VAL A 250 14.69 3.37 16.96
N ASP A 251 15.94 3.77 17.14
CA ASP A 251 17.09 2.87 17.12
C ASP A 251 17.21 2.02 18.41
N SER A 252 18.26 1.21 18.53
CA SER A 252 18.47 0.33 19.68
C SER A 252 18.76 1.10 20.98
N THR A 253 19.21 2.34 20.90
CA THR A 253 19.52 3.22 22.05
C THR A 253 18.34 4.07 22.49
N GLY A 254 17.22 4.05 21.76
CA GLY A 254 16.05 4.91 21.96
C GLY A 254 16.18 6.26 21.23
N GLY A 255 17.20 6.45 20.41
CA GLY A 255 17.39 7.60 19.54
C GLY A 255 16.34 7.62 18.42
N ARG A 256 15.93 8.82 17.98
CA ARG A 256 14.94 8.97 16.91
C ARG A 256 15.61 9.12 15.56
N VAL A 257 15.23 8.28 14.63
CA VAL A 257 15.67 8.29 13.23
C VAL A 257 14.50 8.75 12.35
N PRO A 258 14.64 9.82 11.55
CA PRO A 258 13.55 10.31 10.73
C PRO A 258 13.30 9.41 9.52
N SER A 259 12.00 9.12 9.27
CA SER A 259 11.49 8.61 8.00
C SER A 259 10.97 9.80 7.18
N ARG A 260 11.43 9.97 5.94
CA ARG A 260 11.10 11.12 5.07
C ARG A 260 11.04 10.70 3.62
N ALA A 261 10.06 11.26 2.88
CA ALA A 261 10.01 11.13 1.43
C ALA A 261 9.46 12.37 0.74
N LEU A 262 9.87 12.54 -0.50
CA LEU A 262 9.15 13.30 -1.52
C LEU A 262 8.71 12.31 -2.60
N VAL A 263 7.46 12.44 -3.03
CA VAL A 263 6.84 11.51 -3.99
C VAL A 263 6.12 12.31 -5.07
N ALA A 264 6.27 11.90 -6.32
CA ALA A 264 5.48 12.37 -7.44
C ALA A 264 4.77 11.20 -8.09
N SER A 265 3.51 11.38 -8.47
CA SER A 265 2.76 10.35 -9.18
C SER A 265 1.96 10.93 -10.33
N VAL A 266 1.66 10.08 -11.29
CA VAL A 266 0.79 10.40 -12.42
C VAL A 266 -0.09 9.20 -12.76
N TRP A 267 -1.35 9.50 -13.03
CA TRP A 267 -2.29 8.60 -13.66
C TRP A 267 -3.01 9.39 -14.75
N THR A 268 -2.86 8.99 -16.00
CA THR A 268 -3.43 9.75 -17.11
C THR A 268 -3.82 8.87 -18.28
N PRO A 269 -5.01 9.07 -18.86
CA PRO A 269 -5.34 8.48 -20.14
C PRO A 269 -4.49 9.10 -21.24
N LEU A 270 -4.03 8.26 -22.16
CA LEU A 270 -3.32 8.62 -23.39
C LEU A 270 -4.24 8.35 -24.59
N GLY A 271 -5.18 9.26 -24.81
CA GLY A 271 -6.29 9.05 -25.74
C GLY A 271 -7.32 8.07 -25.18
N ARG A 272 -8.05 7.37 -26.05
CA ARG A 272 -9.16 6.47 -25.67
C ARG A 272 -8.74 5.01 -25.42
N TRP A 273 -7.51 4.65 -25.73
CA TRP A 273 -7.07 3.26 -25.73
C TRP A 273 -5.92 2.95 -24.78
N ALA A 274 -5.29 3.94 -24.22
CA ALA A 274 -4.15 3.74 -23.35
C ALA A 274 -4.22 4.62 -22.12
N GLU A 275 -3.57 4.17 -21.06
CA GLU A 275 -3.34 4.94 -19.83
C GLU A 275 -1.91 4.73 -19.33
N LEU A 276 -1.33 5.76 -18.78
CA LEU A 276 -0.06 5.73 -18.06
C LEU A 276 -0.30 5.85 -16.57
N ARG A 277 0.35 4.99 -15.80
CA ARG A 277 0.45 5.07 -14.33
C ARG A 277 1.91 5.09 -13.96
N ALA A 278 2.31 5.96 -13.06
CA ALA A 278 3.68 6.01 -12.55
C ALA A 278 3.76 6.67 -11.18
N GLU A 279 4.80 6.30 -10.45
CA GLU A 279 5.22 6.90 -9.20
C GLU A 279 6.74 6.98 -9.16
N ALA A 280 7.28 8.03 -8.56
CA ALA A 280 8.70 8.17 -8.28
C ALA A 280 8.90 8.82 -6.91
N PHE A 281 9.89 8.37 -6.17
CA PHE A 281 10.20 8.89 -4.86
C PHE A 281 11.70 9.03 -4.61
N VAL A 282 12.02 9.87 -3.64
CA VAL A 282 13.31 9.96 -2.97
C VAL A 282 13.06 10.13 -1.48
N GLY A 283 13.82 9.42 -0.65
CA GLY A 283 13.62 9.50 0.78
C GLY A 283 14.57 8.63 1.59
N GLN A 284 14.18 8.34 2.82
CA GLN A 284 14.93 7.50 3.76
C GLN A 284 13.99 6.77 4.72
N ALA A 285 14.35 5.54 5.10
CA ALA A 285 13.64 4.70 6.04
C ALA A 285 12.15 4.52 5.67
N LEU A 286 11.86 4.02 4.45
CA LEU A 286 10.52 3.99 3.86
C LEU A 286 9.86 2.60 3.83
N ALA A 287 10.45 1.57 4.44
CA ALA A 287 9.83 0.23 4.45
C ALA A 287 8.43 0.22 5.08
N GLY A 288 8.16 1.10 6.03
CA GLY A 288 6.84 1.31 6.64
C GLY A 288 5.75 1.83 5.70
N LEU A 289 6.09 2.20 4.47
CA LEU A 289 5.14 2.58 3.41
C LEU A 289 4.89 1.43 2.42
N GLY A 290 5.34 0.21 2.74
CA GLY A 290 5.17 -0.99 1.92
C GLY A 290 6.23 -1.20 0.84
N GLY A 291 7.24 -0.36 0.80
CA GLY A 291 8.36 -0.37 -0.14
C GLY A 291 9.38 0.69 0.27
N GLY A 292 10.36 0.93 -0.57
CA GLY A 292 11.45 1.87 -0.33
C GLY A 292 12.61 1.24 0.44
N GLY A 293 13.84 1.41 -0.11
CA GLY A 293 15.03 0.72 0.36
C GLY A 293 14.92 -0.80 0.24
N ILE A 294 14.09 -1.28 -0.68
CA ILE A 294 13.73 -2.69 -0.86
C ILE A 294 13.26 -3.31 0.47
N GLY A 295 12.41 -2.56 1.22
CA GLY A 295 11.91 -2.96 2.53
C GLY A 295 12.95 -2.89 3.67
N GLN A 296 13.98 -2.04 3.55
CA GLN A 296 15.01 -1.83 4.57
C GLN A 296 14.90 -0.43 5.15
N ASN A 297 14.69 -0.30 6.46
CA ASN A 297 14.63 1.00 7.16
C ASN A 297 15.99 1.44 7.70
N MET A 298 16.59 0.56 8.51
CA MET A 298 17.90 0.73 9.15
C MET A 298 18.59 -0.63 9.14
N VAL A 299 19.65 -0.76 8.38
CA VAL A 299 20.47 -1.97 8.34
C VAL A 299 21.64 -1.82 9.32
N LEU A 300 22.17 -0.61 9.40
CA LEU A 300 23.13 -0.17 10.43
C LEU A 300 22.34 0.62 11.47
N ASP A 301 22.52 0.28 12.75
CA ASP A 301 21.75 0.88 13.84
C ASP A 301 21.90 2.40 13.88
N GLY A 302 20.77 3.11 13.97
CA GLY A 302 20.74 4.57 13.97
C GLY A 302 20.95 5.22 12.59
N VAL A 303 21.29 4.45 11.53
CA VAL A 303 21.50 4.97 10.18
C VAL A 303 20.27 4.65 9.30
N PRO A 304 19.51 5.65 8.88
CA PRO A 304 18.37 5.42 7.99
C PRO A 304 18.87 5.06 6.59
N VAL A 305 18.29 4.06 5.97
CA VAL A 305 18.57 3.71 4.57
C VAL A 305 17.99 4.78 3.65
N HIS A 306 18.83 5.58 3.02
CA HIS A 306 18.46 6.50 1.95
C HIS A 306 18.15 5.70 0.70
N THR A 307 17.14 6.13 -0.05
CA THR A 307 16.73 5.42 -1.27
C THR A 307 16.05 6.36 -2.25
N LYS A 308 16.12 6.00 -3.52
CA LYS A 308 15.34 6.55 -4.61
C LYS A 308 14.73 5.40 -5.40
N GLY A 309 13.52 5.59 -5.87
CA GLY A 309 12.84 4.56 -6.63
C GLY A 309 11.69 5.12 -7.44
N GLY A 310 11.08 4.24 -8.20
CA GLY A 310 9.90 4.57 -8.97
C GLY A 310 9.53 3.45 -9.92
N TRP A 311 8.32 3.52 -10.41
CA TRP A 311 7.77 2.58 -11.38
C TRP A 311 6.91 3.30 -12.40
N ALA A 312 6.71 2.67 -13.55
CA ALA A 312 5.77 3.12 -14.56
C ALA A 312 5.16 1.91 -15.29
N GLN A 313 3.88 2.02 -15.63
CA GLN A 313 3.13 1.01 -16.37
C GLN A 313 2.26 1.69 -17.44
N LEU A 314 2.30 1.16 -18.65
CA LEU A 314 1.45 1.54 -19.77
C LEU A 314 0.45 0.42 -20.04
N ASN A 315 -0.84 0.73 -19.98
CA ASN A 315 -1.93 -0.19 -20.27
C ASN A 315 -2.67 0.25 -21.52
N MET A 316 -2.92 -0.68 -22.44
CA MET A 316 -3.63 -0.45 -23.69
C MET A 316 -4.92 -1.29 -23.68
N ARG A 317 -6.05 -0.64 -23.98
CA ARG A 317 -7.37 -1.27 -24.09
C ARG A 317 -7.89 -1.12 -25.52
N PRO A 318 -7.50 -2.03 -26.43
CA PRO A 318 -7.95 -1.95 -27.83
C PRO A 318 -9.47 -2.09 -27.98
N ASN A 319 -10.13 -2.72 -27.02
CA ASN A 319 -11.58 -2.78 -26.86
C ASN A 319 -11.94 -3.05 -25.39
N ALA A 320 -13.24 -3.11 -25.09
CA ALA A 320 -13.74 -3.28 -23.71
C ALA A 320 -13.36 -4.63 -23.05
N ALA A 321 -12.99 -5.64 -23.85
CA ALA A 321 -12.67 -6.98 -23.34
C ALA A 321 -11.18 -7.22 -23.09
N TRP A 322 -10.29 -6.50 -23.76
CA TRP A 322 -8.85 -6.76 -23.74
C TRP A 322 -8.05 -5.61 -23.12
N GLU A 323 -7.16 -5.95 -22.21
CA GLU A 323 -6.10 -5.08 -21.73
C GLU A 323 -4.74 -5.75 -22.00
N VAL A 324 -3.83 -5.03 -22.60
CA VAL A 324 -2.45 -5.45 -22.83
C VAL A 324 -1.57 -4.36 -22.24
N GLY A 325 -0.70 -4.72 -21.33
CA GLY A 325 0.13 -3.74 -20.66
C GLY A 325 1.51 -4.28 -20.30
N GLY A 326 2.30 -3.39 -19.76
CA GLY A 326 3.59 -3.71 -19.23
C GLY A 326 4.24 -2.52 -18.58
N GLY A 327 5.22 -2.80 -17.76
CA GLY A 327 5.89 -1.77 -16.99
C GLY A 327 7.18 -2.22 -16.37
N GLY A 328 7.78 -1.32 -15.61
CA GLY A 328 8.98 -1.62 -14.84
C GLY A 328 9.13 -0.68 -13.67
N GLY A 329 9.88 -1.14 -12.69
CA GLY A 329 10.19 -0.39 -11.49
C GLY A 329 11.60 -0.68 -10.99
N ILE A 330 12.12 0.26 -10.21
CA ILE A 330 13.44 0.21 -9.60
C ILE A 330 13.40 0.79 -8.20
N ASP A 331 14.09 0.14 -7.26
CA ASP A 331 14.43 0.68 -5.95
C ASP A 331 15.96 0.59 -5.77
N ASP A 332 16.58 1.72 -5.47
CA ASP A 332 18.03 1.90 -5.45
C ASP A 332 18.46 2.59 -4.14
N PRO A 333 18.59 1.81 -3.04
CA PRO A 333 19.14 2.29 -1.78
C PRO A 333 20.59 2.76 -1.92
N ASP A 334 21.01 3.68 -1.06
CA ASP A 334 22.39 4.14 -1.00
C ASP A 334 23.29 3.02 -0.42
N ASP A 335 24.33 2.66 -1.15
CA ASP A 335 25.25 1.58 -0.78
C ASP A 335 25.98 1.83 0.54
N ASP A 336 26.20 3.09 0.90
CA ASP A 336 26.93 3.49 2.12
C ASP A 336 26.11 3.26 3.41
N ASP A 337 24.79 3.18 3.31
CA ASP A 337 23.89 2.91 4.44
C ASP A 337 23.68 1.40 4.70
N LEU A 338 24.33 0.52 3.91
CA LEU A 338 23.99 -0.89 3.83
C LEU A 338 25.13 -1.81 4.30
N ALA A 339 24.75 -2.92 4.93
CA ALA A 339 25.68 -4.00 5.26
C ALA A 339 26.05 -4.84 4.03
N ALA A 340 27.11 -5.66 4.17
CA ALA A 340 27.67 -6.47 3.08
C ALA A 340 26.69 -7.51 2.48
N ALA A 341 25.67 -7.93 3.22
CA ALA A 341 24.64 -8.86 2.75
C ALA A 341 23.30 -8.22 2.40
N SER A 342 23.20 -6.88 2.45
CA SER A 342 21.97 -6.14 2.18
C SER A 342 21.61 -6.10 0.70
N ARG A 343 20.32 -5.89 0.43
CA ARG A 343 19.80 -5.60 -0.93
C ARG A 343 20.17 -4.18 -1.31
N ARG A 344 20.87 -4.03 -2.43
CA ARG A 344 21.45 -2.76 -2.91
C ARG A 344 20.71 -2.15 -4.09
N ARG A 345 20.04 -2.97 -4.88
CA ARG A 345 19.17 -2.55 -5.99
C ARG A 345 18.21 -3.67 -6.31
N ASN A 346 16.99 -3.31 -6.62
CA ASN A 346 16.03 -4.25 -7.18
C ASN A 346 15.36 -3.63 -8.39
N VAL A 347 15.29 -4.38 -9.47
CA VAL A 347 14.60 -4.02 -10.72
C VAL A 347 13.56 -5.10 -10.98
N ALA A 348 12.34 -4.68 -11.29
CA ALA A 348 11.27 -5.56 -11.75
C ALA A 348 10.74 -5.04 -13.08
N VAL A 349 10.49 -5.96 -14.02
CA VAL A 349 9.81 -5.68 -15.28
C VAL A 349 8.67 -6.68 -15.43
N GLU A 350 7.50 -6.22 -15.84
CA GLU A 350 6.35 -7.08 -16.07
C GLU A 350 5.68 -6.78 -17.40
N GLY A 351 4.94 -7.78 -17.92
CA GLY A 351 4.04 -7.62 -19.05
C GLY A 351 2.83 -8.53 -18.86
N HIS A 352 1.66 -8.05 -19.27
CA HIS A 352 0.41 -8.76 -19.10
C HIS A 352 -0.53 -8.68 -20.29
N VAL A 353 -1.42 -9.67 -20.35
CA VAL A 353 -2.59 -9.68 -21.21
C VAL A 353 -3.77 -10.14 -20.36
N HIS A 354 -4.78 -9.30 -20.25
CA HIS A 354 -6.03 -9.61 -19.54
C HIS A 354 -7.20 -9.62 -20.52
N TRP A 355 -8.08 -10.57 -20.32
CA TRP A 355 -9.38 -10.63 -20.99
C TRP A 355 -10.50 -10.61 -19.94
N ARG A 356 -11.47 -9.72 -20.14
CA ARG A 356 -12.66 -9.59 -19.31
C ARG A 356 -13.91 -9.62 -20.16
N HIS A 357 -14.80 -10.51 -19.81
CA HIS A 357 -16.16 -10.57 -20.35
C HIS A 357 -17.09 -10.97 -19.22
N ALA A 358 -17.73 -9.97 -18.64
CA ALA A 358 -18.49 -10.15 -17.40
C ALA A 358 -19.37 -11.40 -17.42
N PRO A 359 -19.34 -12.23 -16.39
CA PRO A 359 -18.55 -12.09 -15.17
C PRO A 359 -17.12 -12.69 -15.23
N ALA A 360 -16.69 -13.25 -16.36
CA ALA A 360 -15.42 -13.98 -16.47
C ALA A 360 -14.22 -13.05 -16.63
N VAL A 361 -13.10 -13.41 -15.99
CA VAL A 361 -11.80 -12.77 -16.14
C VAL A 361 -10.70 -13.82 -16.30
N VAL A 362 -9.79 -13.59 -17.23
CA VAL A 362 -8.61 -14.44 -17.48
C VAL A 362 -7.41 -13.54 -17.74
N GLY A 363 -6.23 -13.93 -17.28
CA GLY A 363 -4.99 -13.19 -17.51
C GLY A 363 -3.76 -14.06 -17.56
N VAL A 364 -2.76 -13.54 -18.28
CA VAL A 364 -1.40 -14.06 -18.30
C VAL A 364 -0.47 -12.91 -17.98
N GLU A 365 0.44 -13.12 -17.03
CA GLU A 365 1.45 -12.15 -16.63
C GLU A 365 2.82 -12.79 -16.58
N VAL A 366 3.83 -12.07 -17.01
CA VAL A 366 5.24 -12.49 -16.95
C VAL A 366 6.04 -11.40 -16.28
N ARG A 367 6.88 -11.78 -15.31
CA ARG A 367 7.73 -10.85 -14.55
C ARG A 367 9.17 -11.32 -14.52
N GLY A 368 10.10 -10.40 -14.70
CA GLY A 368 11.52 -10.56 -14.46
C GLY A 368 11.95 -9.75 -13.23
N LEU A 369 12.80 -10.32 -12.40
CA LEU A 369 13.36 -9.70 -11.18
C LEU A 369 14.88 -9.79 -11.24
N TRP A 370 15.56 -8.68 -10.91
CA TRP A 370 17.02 -8.60 -10.79
C TRP A 370 17.36 -7.87 -9.50
N THR A 371 17.87 -8.61 -8.52
CA THR A 371 18.22 -8.10 -7.20
C THR A 371 19.71 -8.14 -7.00
N ARG A 372 20.34 -6.99 -6.90
CA ARG A 372 21.74 -6.85 -6.53
C ARG A 372 21.85 -6.79 -5.01
N TYR A 373 22.68 -7.64 -4.47
CA TYR A 373 23.08 -7.64 -3.07
C TYR A 373 24.50 -7.08 -2.92
N GLY A 374 24.91 -6.87 -1.67
CA GLY A 374 26.28 -6.60 -1.35
C GLY A 374 27.22 -7.78 -1.66
N PRO A 375 28.56 -7.58 -1.54
CA PRO A 375 29.55 -8.55 -2.00
C PRO A 375 29.52 -9.90 -1.28
N ALA A 376 28.82 -10.00 -0.15
CA ALA A 376 28.65 -11.27 0.58
C ALA A 376 27.64 -12.22 -0.12
N VAL A 377 26.80 -11.74 -1.04
CA VAL A 377 25.74 -12.51 -1.72
C VAL A 377 25.89 -12.43 -3.24
N GLY A 378 26.06 -11.22 -3.80
CA GLY A 378 26.15 -10.98 -5.25
C GLY A 378 24.78 -10.73 -5.91
N ASP A 379 24.72 -10.90 -7.23
CA ASP A 379 23.54 -10.63 -8.04
C ASP A 379 22.67 -11.88 -8.17
N LEU A 380 21.36 -11.71 -7.97
CA LEU A 380 20.35 -12.74 -8.08
C LEU A 380 19.25 -12.32 -9.06
N SER A 381 18.63 -13.29 -9.73
CA SER A 381 17.52 -13.03 -10.63
C SER A 381 16.47 -14.13 -10.55
N ALA A 382 15.24 -13.81 -10.91
CA ALA A 382 14.16 -14.78 -11.05
C ALA A 382 13.20 -14.34 -12.16
N ALA A 383 12.59 -15.32 -12.83
CA ALA A 383 11.47 -15.14 -13.72
C ALA A 383 10.21 -15.74 -13.10
N HIS A 384 9.07 -15.08 -13.30
CA HIS A 384 7.78 -15.53 -12.81
C HIS A 384 6.74 -15.46 -13.93
N VAL A 385 5.96 -16.53 -14.06
CA VAL A 385 4.83 -16.60 -14.99
C VAL A 385 3.59 -16.93 -14.19
N ASN A 386 2.50 -16.20 -14.43
CA ASN A 386 1.23 -16.37 -13.76
C ASN A 386 0.09 -16.51 -14.76
N LEU A 387 -0.77 -17.49 -14.54
CA LEU A 387 -2.03 -17.69 -15.25
C LEU A 387 -3.16 -17.45 -14.24
N ALA A 388 -4.00 -16.46 -14.51
CA ALA A 388 -5.12 -16.10 -13.67
C ALA A 388 -6.45 -16.43 -14.37
N ALA A 389 -7.40 -17.01 -13.63
CA ALA A 389 -8.77 -17.20 -14.11
C ALA A 389 -9.76 -17.06 -12.95
N GLY A 390 -10.88 -16.43 -13.22
CA GLY A 390 -11.87 -16.17 -12.18
C GLY A 390 -13.13 -15.47 -12.68
N PHE A 391 -13.89 -14.95 -11.74
CA PHE A 391 -15.09 -14.17 -12.07
C PHE A 391 -15.27 -12.99 -11.09
N GLU A 392 -15.85 -11.93 -11.63
CA GLU A 392 -16.23 -10.70 -10.93
C GLU A 392 -17.75 -10.67 -10.72
N PHE A 393 -18.21 -10.17 -9.58
CA PHE A 393 -19.64 -10.03 -9.25
C PHE A 393 -19.95 -8.76 -8.47
#